data_ec22a835aa33183b31378aecde806260
#
_entry.id   ec22a835aa33183b31378aecde806260
#
_cell.length_a   1.000
_cell.length_b   1.000
_cell.length_c   1.000
_cell.angle_alpha   90.00
_cell.angle_beta   90.00
_cell.angle_gamma   90.00
#
_symmetry.space_group_name_H-M   'P 1'
#
loop_
_entity.id
_entity.type
_entity.pdbx_description
1 polymer ?
#
loop_
_entity_poly.entity_id
_entity_poly.type
_entity_poly.pdbx_seq_one_letter_code
_entity_poly.pdbx_strand_id
1 'polypeptide(L)'
;MILAAGLGKRLRPLTDTIPKPNLMVGNKSLIQRNIELLIQNGFDEIVINVFHLKSRVKDHVISKFPNAKITFSDEVELLGTGGGVKQALNYLGDESFLLINADICHEFKLDTLIMDVEYAHIVGVKNPDHNIVGDFSIDGSMVSINNSN
;
A
#
# COMPACT_ATOMS: atom_id res chain seq x y z
N MET A 1 -5.83 3.83 -2.12
CA MET A 1 -5.88 2.76 -1.09
C MET A 1 -4.48 2.41 -0.61
N ILE A 2 -4.30 2.17 0.69
CA ILE A 2 -3.04 1.71 1.29
C ILE A 2 -3.21 0.26 1.78
N LEU A 3 -2.34 -0.67 1.34
CA LEU A 3 -2.34 -2.06 1.76
C LEU A 3 -1.53 -2.22 3.06
N ALA A 4 -2.22 -2.46 4.19
CA ALA A 4 -1.62 -2.51 5.52
C ALA A 4 -1.98 -3.78 6.34
N ALA A 5 -2.62 -4.79 5.73
CA ALA A 5 -3.09 -6.00 6.42
C ALA A 5 -1.99 -7.06 6.68
N GLY A 6 -0.80 -6.88 6.12
CA GLY A 6 0.28 -7.88 6.15
C GLY A 6 0.78 -8.24 7.55
N LEU A 7 1.13 -9.53 7.76
CA LEU A 7 1.63 -10.06 9.04
C LEU A 7 3.06 -9.62 9.40
N GLY A 8 3.83 -9.12 8.44
CA GLY A 8 5.22 -8.73 8.67
C GLY A 8 6.16 -9.87 9.09
N LYS A 9 5.87 -11.13 8.74
CA LYS A 9 6.56 -12.35 9.22
C LYS A 9 8.09 -12.28 9.18
N ARG A 10 8.66 -11.65 8.14
CA ARG A 10 10.13 -11.53 7.95
C ARG A 10 10.81 -10.66 9.01
N LEU A 11 10.05 -9.80 9.70
CA LEU A 11 10.55 -8.86 10.71
C LEU A 11 10.25 -9.33 12.16
N ARG A 12 9.81 -10.59 12.34
CA ARG A 12 9.64 -11.14 13.68
C ARG A 12 10.98 -11.25 14.42
N PRO A 13 10.99 -11.05 15.74
CA PRO A 13 9.85 -10.91 16.65
C PRO A 13 9.26 -9.49 16.76
N LEU A 14 9.86 -8.48 16.08
CA LEU A 14 9.44 -7.08 16.17
C LEU A 14 7.95 -6.90 15.82
N THR A 15 7.52 -7.55 14.75
CA THR A 15 6.14 -7.44 14.25
C THR A 15 5.12 -8.29 15.00
N ASP A 16 5.53 -9.02 16.03
CA ASP A 16 4.59 -9.68 16.94
C ASP A 16 3.86 -8.65 17.83
N THR A 17 4.51 -7.51 18.09
CA THR A 17 3.96 -6.45 18.96
C THR A 17 3.73 -5.13 18.25
N ILE A 18 4.48 -4.81 17.18
CA ILE A 18 4.35 -3.57 16.42
C ILE A 18 3.95 -3.92 14.99
N PRO A 19 2.77 -3.52 14.49
CA PRO A 19 2.39 -3.80 13.12
C PRO A 19 3.38 -3.14 12.15
N LYS A 20 3.76 -3.83 11.07
CA LYS A 20 4.76 -3.36 10.11
C LYS A 20 4.51 -1.91 9.62
N PRO A 21 3.27 -1.50 9.31
CA PRO A 21 2.97 -0.12 8.92
C PRO A 21 3.36 0.94 9.95
N ASN A 22 3.37 0.58 11.25
CA ASN A 22 3.70 1.49 12.34
C ASN A 22 5.20 1.55 12.66
N LEU A 23 6.04 0.74 11.98
CA LEU A 23 7.49 0.79 12.21
C LEU A 23 8.03 2.16 11.83
N MET A 24 8.87 2.69 12.73
CA MET A 24 9.49 4.00 12.56
C MET A 24 10.68 3.94 11.62
N VAL A 25 10.73 4.87 10.67
CA VAL A 25 11.90 5.12 9.82
C VAL A 25 12.28 6.59 10.02
N GLY A 26 13.31 6.82 10.80
CA GLY A 26 13.62 8.15 11.33
C GLY A 26 12.54 8.61 12.31
N ASN A 27 11.95 9.77 12.06
CA ASN A 27 10.96 10.41 12.95
C ASN A 27 9.49 10.12 12.58
N LYS A 28 9.22 9.31 11.54
CA LYS A 28 7.87 8.99 11.06
C LYS A 28 7.71 7.51 10.84
N SER A 29 6.50 6.99 11.08
CA SER A 29 6.19 5.61 10.71
C SER A 29 6.04 5.44 9.20
N LEU A 30 6.16 4.19 8.71
CA LEU A 30 5.98 3.86 7.30
C LEU A 30 4.62 4.32 6.79
N ILE A 31 3.54 4.00 7.50
CA ILE A 31 2.19 4.39 7.10
C ILE A 31 1.99 5.91 7.16
N GLN A 32 2.60 6.60 8.14
CA GLN A 32 2.53 8.05 8.23
C GLN A 32 3.14 8.71 7.01
N ARG A 33 4.30 8.24 6.52
CA ARG A 33 4.94 8.76 5.30
C ARG A 33 4.04 8.62 4.09
N ASN A 34 3.41 7.45 3.93
CA ASN A 34 2.52 7.20 2.80
C ASN A 34 1.26 8.08 2.86
N ILE A 35 0.63 8.24 4.03
CA ILE A 35 -0.55 9.10 4.18
C ILE A 35 -0.19 10.57 3.89
N GLU A 36 0.92 11.08 4.45
CA GLU A 36 1.38 12.44 4.17
C GLU A 36 1.66 12.67 2.68
N LEU A 37 2.31 11.69 2.03
CA LEU A 37 2.56 11.75 0.59
C LEU A 37 1.26 11.85 -0.21
N LEU A 38 0.26 11.03 0.11
CA LEU A 38 -1.04 11.05 -0.56
C LEU A 38 -1.74 12.40 -0.37
N ILE A 39 -1.84 12.89 0.86
CA ILE A 39 -2.48 14.19 1.16
C ILE A 39 -1.76 15.33 0.45
N GLN A 40 -0.43 15.35 0.43
CA GLN A 40 0.36 16.37 -0.28
C GLN A 40 0.15 16.36 -1.79
N ASN A 41 -0.27 15.23 -2.35
CA ASN A 41 -0.58 15.07 -3.78
C ASN A 41 -2.09 15.13 -4.09
N GLY A 42 -2.92 15.62 -3.16
CA GLY A 42 -4.34 15.89 -3.40
C GLY A 42 -5.26 14.67 -3.27
N PHE A 43 -4.79 13.57 -2.68
CA PHE A 43 -5.67 12.43 -2.38
C PHE A 43 -6.38 12.67 -1.05
N ASP A 44 -7.62 13.17 -1.11
CA ASP A 44 -8.39 13.56 0.07
C ASP A 44 -9.08 12.40 0.78
N GLU A 45 -9.35 11.30 0.07
CA GLU A 45 -10.01 10.11 0.61
C GLU A 45 -9.08 8.92 0.55
N ILE A 46 -8.80 8.32 1.70
CA ILE A 46 -7.83 7.24 1.83
C ILE A 46 -8.51 6.02 2.45
N VAL A 47 -8.44 4.88 1.75
CA VAL A 47 -8.89 3.59 2.27
C VAL A 47 -7.67 2.79 2.72
N ILE A 48 -7.72 2.21 3.92
CA ILE A 48 -6.62 1.40 4.49
C ILE A 48 -7.18 0.04 4.90
N ASN A 49 -6.72 -1.06 4.27
CA ASN A 49 -7.10 -2.38 4.76
C ASN A 49 -6.23 -2.78 5.95
N VAL A 50 -6.84 -3.40 6.94
CA VAL A 50 -6.16 -3.78 8.19
C VAL A 50 -6.58 -5.17 8.65
N PHE A 51 -5.61 -5.93 9.18
CA PHE A 51 -5.81 -7.25 9.75
C PHE A 51 -4.95 -7.46 11.00
N HIS A 52 -3.65 -7.64 10.82
CA HIS A 52 -2.71 -7.90 11.90
C HIS A 52 -2.57 -6.68 12.81
N LEU A 53 -2.80 -6.88 14.11
CA LEU A 53 -2.75 -5.81 15.11
C LEU A 53 -3.56 -4.56 14.69
N LYS A 54 -4.71 -4.78 14.05
CA LYS A 54 -5.52 -3.74 13.40
C LYS A 54 -5.87 -2.55 14.29
N SER A 55 -6.17 -2.79 15.57
CA SER A 55 -6.44 -1.69 16.51
C SER A 55 -5.24 -0.77 16.65
N ARG A 56 -4.01 -1.30 16.74
CA ARG A 56 -2.78 -0.49 16.82
C ARG A 56 -2.52 0.32 15.56
N VAL A 57 -2.85 -0.22 14.38
CA VAL A 57 -2.74 0.55 13.13
C VAL A 57 -3.74 1.70 13.13
N LYS A 58 -5.01 1.42 13.45
CA LYS A 58 -6.09 2.42 13.50
C LYS A 58 -5.80 3.53 14.49
N ASP A 59 -5.47 3.18 15.74
CA ASP A 59 -5.18 4.14 16.80
C ASP A 59 -4.02 5.04 16.42
N HIS A 60 -2.96 4.47 15.83
CA HIS A 60 -1.81 5.24 15.35
C HIS A 60 -2.20 6.23 14.24
N VAL A 61 -2.93 5.77 13.24
CA VAL A 61 -3.38 6.60 12.11
C VAL A 61 -4.32 7.71 12.58
N ILE A 62 -5.33 7.39 13.38
CA ILE A 62 -6.29 8.35 13.90
C ILE A 62 -5.57 9.42 14.76
N SER A 63 -4.62 9.01 15.60
CA SER A 63 -3.86 9.94 16.44
C SER A 63 -3.01 10.94 15.64
N LYS A 64 -2.50 10.52 14.47
CA LYS A 64 -1.65 11.37 13.61
C LYS A 64 -2.44 12.21 12.62
N PHE A 65 -3.61 11.73 12.20
CA PHE A 65 -4.42 12.34 11.15
C PHE A 65 -5.90 12.48 11.58
N PRO A 66 -6.20 13.18 12.68
CA PRO A 66 -7.56 13.23 13.25
C PRO A 66 -8.59 13.89 12.32
N ASN A 67 -8.15 14.70 11.36
CA ASN A 67 -9.03 15.42 10.43
C ASN A 67 -9.00 14.88 9.00
N ALA A 68 -8.22 13.83 8.72
CA ALA A 68 -8.17 13.25 7.39
C ALA A 68 -9.36 12.30 7.16
N LYS A 69 -9.87 12.25 5.94
CA LYS A 69 -10.92 11.32 5.53
C LYS A 69 -10.32 9.94 5.28
N ILE A 70 -10.18 9.16 6.35
CA ILE A 70 -9.62 7.82 6.31
C ILE A 70 -10.68 6.79 6.66
N THR A 71 -10.89 5.83 5.76
CA THR A 71 -11.79 4.68 5.94
C THR A 71 -10.96 3.41 6.13
N PHE A 72 -11.30 2.61 7.14
CA PHE A 72 -10.64 1.32 7.37
C PHE A 72 -11.48 0.17 6.83
N SER A 73 -10.87 -0.66 5.98
CA SER A 73 -11.42 -1.94 5.53
C SER A 73 -10.88 -3.06 6.43
N ASP A 74 -11.71 -3.52 7.35
CA ASP A 74 -11.33 -4.56 8.33
C ASP A 74 -11.41 -5.94 7.70
N GLU A 75 -10.28 -6.62 7.58
CA GLU A 75 -10.28 -8.02 7.18
C GLU A 75 -10.58 -8.92 8.40
N VAL A 76 -11.38 -9.96 8.21
CA VAL A 76 -11.67 -11.00 9.20
C VAL A 76 -10.61 -12.09 9.15
N GLU A 77 -10.10 -12.35 7.94
CA GLU A 77 -8.99 -13.24 7.66
C GLU A 77 -8.03 -12.56 6.69
N LEU A 78 -6.81 -13.07 6.56
CA LEU A 78 -5.82 -12.49 5.64
C LEU A 78 -6.19 -12.81 4.19
N LEU A 79 -6.70 -11.82 3.48
CA LEU A 79 -7.22 -11.97 2.12
C LEU A 79 -6.16 -11.86 1.01
N GLY A 80 -4.95 -11.43 1.37
CA GLY A 80 -3.90 -11.09 0.39
C GLY A 80 -4.22 -9.79 -0.36
N THR A 81 -3.37 -9.45 -1.34
CA THR A 81 -3.50 -8.16 -2.06
C THR A 81 -4.82 -8.05 -2.80
N GLY A 82 -5.12 -8.99 -3.69
CA GLY A 82 -6.34 -8.95 -4.52
C GLY A 82 -7.62 -9.06 -3.70
N GLY A 83 -7.64 -9.92 -2.68
CA GLY A 83 -8.79 -10.08 -1.79
C GLY A 83 -9.04 -8.84 -0.95
N GLY A 84 -7.99 -8.20 -0.42
CA GLY A 84 -8.09 -6.95 0.33
C GLY A 84 -8.63 -5.81 -0.52
N VAL A 85 -8.18 -5.68 -1.78
CA VAL A 85 -8.71 -4.70 -2.73
C VAL A 85 -10.18 -5.01 -3.03
N LYS A 86 -10.52 -6.26 -3.35
CA LYS A 86 -11.89 -6.67 -3.65
C LYS A 86 -12.84 -6.35 -2.50
N GLN A 87 -12.45 -6.61 -1.26
CA GLN A 87 -13.26 -6.27 -0.09
C GLN A 87 -13.44 -4.76 0.07
N ALA A 88 -12.44 -3.98 -0.30
CA ALA A 88 -12.45 -2.52 -0.15
C ALA A 88 -13.18 -1.78 -1.29
N LEU A 89 -13.60 -2.43 -2.37
CA LEU A 89 -14.20 -1.79 -3.55
C LEU A 89 -15.39 -0.88 -3.20
N ASN A 90 -16.23 -1.27 -2.24
CA ASN A 90 -17.37 -0.46 -1.81
C ASN A 90 -16.98 0.89 -1.19
N TYR A 91 -15.71 1.05 -0.78
CA TYR A 91 -15.17 2.30 -0.23
C TYR A 91 -14.37 3.09 -1.26
N LEU A 92 -13.97 2.45 -2.39
CA LEU A 92 -13.11 3.05 -3.41
C LEU A 92 -13.89 3.74 -4.52
N GLY A 93 -15.19 3.40 -4.67
CA GLY A 93 -16.03 3.93 -5.75
C GLY A 93 -15.70 3.31 -7.11
N ASP A 94 -16.21 3.95 -8.16
CA ASP A 94 -16.13 3.46 -9.54
C ASP A 94 -15.01 4.12 -10.36
N GLU A 95 -14.33 5.09 -9.80
CA GLU A 95 -13.24 5.82 -10.46
C GLU A 95 -11.89 5.11 -10.30
N SER A 96 -10.93 5.47 -11.15
CA SER A 96 -9.55 5.01 -10.99
C SER A 96 -8.99 5.41 -9.63
N PHE A 97 -8.30 4.49 -8.97
CA PHE A 97 -7.70 4.75 -7.65
C PHE A 97 -6.23 4.33 -7.60
N LEU A 98 -5.47 5.01 -6.77
CA LEU A 98 -4.08 4.65 -6.48
C LEU A 98 -4.01 3.54 -5.43
N LEU A 99 -3.23 2.50 -5.70
CA LEU A 99 -2.93 1.41 -4.77
C LEU A 99 -1.46 1.44 -4.39
N ILE A 100 -1.16 1.54 -3.09
CA ILE A 100 0.21 1.51 -2.57
C ILE A 100 0.34 0.55 -1.39
N ASN A 101 1.53 0.02 -1.18
CA ASN A 101 1.85 -0.77 0.02
C ASN A 101 2.25 0.15 1.17
N ALA A 102 1.76 -0.13 2.38
CA ALA A 102 2.08 0.65 3.58
C ALA A 102 3.56 0.64 3.98
N ASP A 103 4.34 -0.31 3.47
CA ASP A 103 5.73 -0.56 3.85
C ASP A 103 6.76 -0.10 2.81
N ILE A 104 6.33 0.64 1.80
CA ILE A 104 7.19 1.22 0.78
C ILE A 104 7.49 2.67 1.11
N CYS A 105 8.79 3.04 1.07
CA CYS A 105 9.23 4.43 1.04
C CYS A 105 9.79 4.71 -0.36
N HIS A 106 9.23 5.71 -1.04
CA HIS A 106 9.65 6.07 -2.39
C HIS A 106 9.64 7.59 -2.60
N GLU A 107 10.37 8.03 -3.60
CA GLU A 107 10.42 9.43 -4.06
C GLU A 107 9.73 9.60 -5.42
N PHE A 108 8.89 8.63 -5.81
CA PHE A 108 8.17 8.67 -7.07
C PHE A 108 7.16 9.82 -7.05
N LYS A 109 7.15 10.59 -8.14
CA LYS A 109 6.23 11.74 -8.31
C LYS A 109 4.86 11.24 -8.74
N LEU A 110 3.88 11.32 -7.84
CA LEU A 110 2.52 10.83 -8.08
C LEU A 110 1.77 11.62 -9.17
N ASP A 111 2.15 12.88 -9.41
CA ASP A 111 1.61 13.72 -10.48
C ASP A 111 1.95 13.23 -11.89
N THR A 112 2.91 12.31 -12.02
CA THR A 112 3.27 11.67 -13.30
C THR A 112 2.44 10.43 -13.61
N LEU A 113 1.56 10.00 -12.70
CA LEU A 113 0.70 8.84 -12.92
C LEU A 113 -0.37 9.11 -13.99
N ILE A 114 -0.58 8.12 -14.84
CA ILE A 114 -1.71 8.09 -15.76
C ILE A 114 -2.93 7.63 -14.97
N MET A 115 -3.93 8.51 -14.83
CA MET A 115 -5.15 8.21 -14.05
C MET A 115 -6.27 7.61 -14.92
N ASP A 116 -6.28 7.92 -16.21
CA ASP A 116 -7.22 7.32 -17.16
C ASP A 116 -6.58 6.06 -17.78
N VAL A 117 -6.83 4.92 -17.15
CA VAL A 117 -6.28 3.63 -17.55
C VAL A 117 -7.40 2.62 -17.80
N GLU A 118 -7.25 1.82 -18.86
CA GLU A 118 -8.24 0.77 -19.19
C GLU A 118 -8.29 -0.34 -18.12
N TYR A 119 -7.11 -0.76 -17.61
CA TYR A 119 -7.00 -1.82 -16.60
C TYR A 119 -6.17 -1.37 -15.40
N ALA A 120 -4.86 -1.20 -15.59
CA ALA A 120 -3.94 -0.80 -14.54
C ALA A 120 -2.67 -0.16 -15.11
N HIS A 121 -2.16 0.83 -14.40
CA HIS A 121 -0.82 1.39 -14.61
C HIS A 121 0.07 0.93 -13.47
N ILE A 122 1.17 0.22 -13.79
CA ILE A 122 2.12 -0.30 -12.81
C ILE A 122 3.40 0.52 -12.88
N VAL A 123 3.86 1.00 -11.73
CA VAL A 123 5.16 1.66 -11.60
C VAL A 123 6.22 0.62 -11.31
N GLY A 124 7.05 0.31 -12.31
CA GLY A 124 8.17 -0.61 -12.17
C GLY A 124 9.44 0.08 -11.65
N VAL A 125 10.29 -0.68 -10.97
CA VAL A 125 11.63 -0.27 -10.55
C VAL A 125 12.67 -1.23 -11.12
N LYS A 126 13.95 -0.82 -11.16
CA LYS A 126 15.03 -1.72 -11.57
C LYS A 126 15.06 -2.94 -10.63
N ASN A 127 15.34 -4.12 -11.21
CA ASN A 127 15.44 -5.34 -10.44
C ASN A 127 16.55 -5.22 -9.38
N PRO A 128 16.27 -5.56 -8.12
CA PRO A 128 17.28 -5.57 -7.08
C PRO A 128 18.21 -6.78 -7.22
N ASP A 129 19.40 -6.72 -6.62
CA ASP A 129 20.41 -7.79 -6.71
C ASP A 129 19.91 -9.16 -6.25
N HIS A 130 18.97 -9.19 -5.32
CA HIS A 130 18.36 -10.43 -4.79
C HIS A 130 17.24 -10.99 -5.68
N ASN A 131 16.79 -10.27 -6.71
CA ASN A 131 15.80 -10.71 -7.68
C ASN A 131 16.16 -10.17 -9.08
N ILE A 132 17.22 -10.70 -9.67
CA ILE A 132 17.78 -10.24 -10.95
C ILE A 132 16.80 -10.47 -12.10
N VAL A 133 16.00 -11.55 -12.04
CA VAL A 133 15.00 -11.87 -13.08
C VAL A 133 13.81 -10.89 -13.03
N GLY A 134 13.50 -10.37 -11.84
CA GLY A 134 12.34 -9.51 -11.61
C GLY A 134 11.01 -10.27 -11.61
N ASP A 135 9.96 -9.58 -11.21
CA ASP A 135 8.61 -10.14 -11.11
C ASP A 135 7.84 -9.97 -12.42
N PHE A 136 8.23 -9.00 -13.24
CA PHE A 136 7.55 -8.62 -14.47
C PHE A 136 8.51 -8.43 -15.63
N SER A 137 8.04 -8.70 -16.85
CA SER A 137 8.65 -8.26 -18.09
C SER A 137 7.81 -7.18 -18.75
N ILE A 138 8.45 -6.29 -19.48
CA ILE A 138 7.81 -5.17 -20.18
C ILE A 138 8.07 -5.34 -21.66
N ASP A 139 6.98 -5.33 -22.45
CA ASP A 139 7.01 -5.31 -23.90
C ASP A 139 6.20 -4.10 -24.39
N GLY A 140 6.91 -3.07 -24.84
CA GLY A 140 6.30 -1.78 -25.15
C GLY A 140 5.63 -1.15 -23.92
N SER A 141 4.31 -1.02 -23.95
CA SER A 141 3.50 -0.53 -22.82
C SER A 141 2.82 -1.66 -22.01
N MET A 142 3.02 -2.91 -22.44
CA MET A 142 2.39 -4.05 -21.79
C MET A 142 3.31 -4.70 -20.76
N VAL A 143 2.71 -5.13 -19.65
CA VAL A 143 3.38 -5.82 -18.57
C VAL A 143 2.89 -7.25 -18.49
N SER A 144 3.81 -8.21 -18.38
CA SER A 144 3.50 -9.61 -18.15
C SER A 144 4.27 -10.15 -16.93
N ILE A 145 3.70 -11.15 -16.28
CA ILE A 145 4.38 -11.83 -15.16
C ILE A 145 5.52 -12.67 -15.72
N ASN A 146 6.73 -12.52 -15.13
CA ASN A 146 7.82 -13.42 -15.42
C ASN A 146 7.52 -14.79 -14.83
N ASN A 147 7.17 -15.75 -15.70
CA ASN A 147 7.11 -17.15 -15.32
C ASN A 147 8.55 -17.68 -15.27
N SER A 148 9.23 -17.50 -14.15
CA SER A 148 10.45 -18.27 -13.87
C SER A 148 10.05 -19.72 -13.66
N ASN A 149 10.28 -20.57 -14.67
CA ASN A 149 10.30 -22.01 -14.54
C ASN A 149 11.48 -22.44 -13.64
#